data_ee9cf5e42ad992cd2b679900c55795c2
#
_entry.id   ee9cf5e42ad992cd2b679900c55795c2
#
_cell.length_a   1.000
_cell.length_b   1.000
_cell.length_c   1.000
_cell.angle_alpha   90.00
_cell.angle_beta   90.00
_cell.angle_gamma   90.00
#
_symmetry.space_group_name_H-M   'P 1'
#
loop_
_entity.id
_entity.type
_entity.pdbx_description
1 polymer ?
#
loop_
_entity_poly.entity_id
_entity_poly.type
_entity_poly.pdbx_seq_one_letter_code
_entity_poly.pdbx_strand_id
1 'polypeptide(L)'
;MWVILVSFLDIGKPMDLEERASNQLVAVVAYPLRDGDCLEEQGAIDLTELVEGDVLEYEFPQDNYRVFVVYDTRTDGGNPDYINMLDFESVSTQIEAVYEPHYEHYKEEFGKTIAGFFSDEPPIGNMNGFAGDTQIGNPEMPLPWSSTLKERFSEKFGESWRLQLPYLWNETVEMDQCPQARYGFMNLVTELYRDNFSRQLGEWCEDHGVEYIGHIVEDGNLHQRLGSGIGHFFRAMEG
;
A
#
# COMPACT_ATOMS: atom_id res chain seq x y z
N MET A 1 -3.89 -0.10 -10.14
CA MET A 1 -3.26 -0.19 -8.81
C MET A 1 -4.28 0.18 -7.74
N TRP A 2 -4.45 -0.63 -6.70
CA TRP A 2 -5.20 -0.25 -5.51
C TRP A 2 -4.32 0.52 -4.55
N VAL A 3 -4.87 1.54 -3.94
CA VAL A 3 -4.22 2.32 -2.90
C VAL A 3 -5.14 2.46 -1.70
N ILE A 4 -4.57 2.67 -0.52
CA ILE A 4 -5.30 3.02 0.69
C ILE A 4 -5.05 4.50 0.98
N LEU A 5 -6.12 5.20 1.28
CA LEU A 5 -6.14 6.62 1.62
C LEU A 5 -6.81 6.84 2.98
N VAL A 6 -6.50 7.94 3.59
CA VAL A 6 -7.14 8.41 4.80
C VAL A 6 -7.74 9.80 4.59
N SER A 7 -8.96 9.98 5.06
CA SER A 7 -9.55 11.30 5.34
C SER A 7 -9.80 11.41 6.82
N PHE A 8 -9.64 12.58 7.40
CA PHE A 8 -9.88 12.77 8.82
C PHE A 8 -10.74 13.99 9.12
N LEU A 9 -11.46 13.89 10.21
CA LEU A 9 -12.35 14.92 10.72
C LEU A 9 -12.03 15.20 12.18
N ASP A 10 -11.76 16.46 12.49
CA ASP A 10 -11.73 16.92 13.88
C ASP A 10 -13.15 17.25 14.35
N ILE A 11 -13.59 16.69 15.47
CA ILE A 11 -14.93 16.92 16.00
C ILE A 11 -15.16 18.42 16.21
N GLY A 12 -16.35 18.88 15.76
CA GLY A 12 -16.73 20.29 15.82
C GLY A 12 -16.32 21.14 14.62
N LYS A 13 -15.63 20.58 13.62
CA LYS A 13 -15.35 21.24 12.34
C LYS A 13 -16.25 20.67 11.24
N PRO A 14 -16.74 21.50 10.27
CA PRO A 14 -17.48 20.99 9.13
C PRO A 14 -16.56 20.14 8.25
N MET A 15 -17.09 19.01 7.76
CA MET A 15 -16.42 18.13 6.82
C MET A 15 -17.18 18.13 5.48
N ASP A 16 -16.43 18.22 4.40
CA ASP A 16 -16.93 18.00 3.04
C ASP A 16 -16.39 16.62 2.61
N LEU A 17 -17.22 15.60 2.73
CA LEU A 17 -16.92 14.27 2.19
C LEU A 17 -17.36 14.28 0.73
N GLU A 18 -16.41 14.37 -0.20
CA GLU A 18 -16.69 14.09 -1.59
C GLU A 18 -17.12 12.62 -1.73
N GLU A 19 -18.31 12.40 -2.26
CA GLU A 19 -18.85 11.09 -2.57
C GLU A 19 -18.00 10.43 -3.66
N ARG A 20 -17.27 9.35 -3.33
CA ARG A 20 -16.39 8.65 -4.25
C ARG A 20 -16.93 7.26 -4.52
N ALA A 21 -17.66 7.12 -5.62
CA ALA A 21 -18.44 5.92 -5.97
C ALA A 21 -17.65 4.60 -6.15
N SER A 22 -16.32 4.63 -6.12
CA SER A 22 -15.46 3.45 -6.29
C SER A 22 -14.70 3.05 -5.02
N ASN A 23 -14.89 3.77 -3.91
CA ASN A 23 -14.14 3.55 -2.69
C ASN A 23 -14.79 2.47 -1.82
N GLN A 24 -13.98 1.60 -1.25
CA GLN A 24 -14.43 0.61 -0.27
C GLN A 24 -13.95 1.03 1.13
N LEU A 25 -14.86 1.11 2.08
CA LEU A 25 -14.52 1.40 3.45
C LEU A 25 -13.64 0.28 4.04
N VAL A 26 -12.50 0.68 4.59
CA VAL A 26 -11.57 -0.23 5.27
C VAL A 26 -11.70 -0.10 6.79
N ALA A 27 -11.76 1.14 7.29
CA ALA A 27 -11.90 1.41 8.71
C ALA A 27 -12.48 2.80 8.99
N VAL A 28 -13.21 2.92 10.07
CA VAL A 28 -13.51 4.19 10.75
C VAL A 28 -13.02 4.06 12.18
N VAL A 29 -11.98 4.85 12.52
CA VAL A 29 -11.38 4.80 13.86
C VAL A 29 -11.21 6.21 14.40
N ALA A 30 -11.28 6.33 15.71
CA ALA A 30 -11.20 7.63 16.38
C ALA A 30 -10.11 7.63 17.47
N TYR A 31 -9.37 8.72 17.54
CA TYR A 31 -8.30 8.94 18.50
C TYR A 31 -8.46 10.24 19.25
N PRO A 32 -8.26 10.25 20.58
CA PRO A 32 -8.04 11.50 21.29
C PRO A 32 -6.76 12.18 20.77
N LEU A 33 -6.79 13.51 20.70
CA LEU A 33 -5.62 14.30 20.36
C LEU A 33 -4.96 14.88 21.61
N ARG A 34 -3.63 14.84 21.64
CA ARG A 34 -2.80 15.48 22.66
C ARG A 34 -1.72 16.34 21.99
N ASP A 35 -1.36 17.45 22.66
CA ASP A 35 -0.25 18.33 22.25
C ASP A 35 -0.27 18.74 20.76
N GLY A 36 -1.44 19.19 20.29
CA GLY A 36 -1.68 19.54 18.90
C GLY A 36 -2.32 18.41 18.12
N ASP A 37 -1.57 17.76 17.22
CA ASP A 37 -2.10 16.75 16.31
C ASP A 37 -1.63 15.31 16.62
N CYS A 38 -0.97 15.09 17.75
CA CYS A 38 -0.49 13.77 18.15
C CYS A 38 -1.64 12.88 18.63
N LEU A 39 -1.70 11.66 18.12
CA LEU A 39 -2.68 10.65 18.51
C LEU A 39 -2.32 10.08 19.88
N GLU A 40 -3.32 9.85 20.71
CA GLU A 40 -3.18 9.17 22.00
C GLU A 40 -3.84 7.78 21.90
N GLU A 41 -3.07 6.72 22.13
CA GLU A 41 -3.58 5.35 22.04
C GLU A 41 -4.64 5.06 23.10
N GLN A 42 -4.45 5.60 24.32
CA GLN A 42 -5.42 5.46 25.37
C GLN A 42 -6.71 6.21 25.04
N GLY A 43 -7.78 5.46 24.77
CA GLY A 43 -9.08 5.99 24.38
C GLY A 43 -9.32 5.92 22.86
N ALA A 44 -8.43 5.28 22.09
CA ALA A 44 -8.70 4.95 20.70
C ALA A 44 -9.89 4.01 20.55
N ILE A 45 -10.72 4.22 19.54
CA ILE A 45 -11.98 3.51 19.34
C ILE A 45 -12.09 3.06 17.88
N ASP A 46 -12.37 1.78 17.65
CA ASP A 46 -12.79 1.27 16.35
C ASP A 46 -14.31 1.42 16.22
N LEU A 47 -14.73 2.25 15.27
CA LEU A 47 -16.13 2.59 14.99
C LEU A 47 -16.64 1.94 13.70
N THR A 48 -15.82 1.12 13.05
CA THR A 48 -16.09 0.58 11.72
C THR A 48 -17.41 -0.18 11.65
N GLU A 49 -17.67 -1.01 12.63
CA GLU A 49 -18.90 -1.84 12.68
C GLU A 49 -20.17 -1.03 13.07
N LEU A 50 -20.01 0.23 13.44
CA LEU A 50 -21.12 1.13 13.78
C LEU A 50 -21.59 1.98 12.58
N VAL A 51 -20.89 1.87 11.44
CA VAL A 51 -21.27 2.58 10.22
C VAL A 51 -22.45 1.88 9.58
N GLU A 52 -23.57 2.58 9.43
CA GLU A 52 -24.76 2.11 8.74
C GLU A 52 -24.93 2.86 7.41
N GLY A 53 -24.68 2.17 6.28
CA GLY A 53 -24.58 2.83 4.98
C GLY A 53 -23.42 3.83 4.96
N ASP A 54 -23.74 5.11 4.78
CA ASP A 54 -22.74 6.21 4.76
C ASP A 54 -22.83 7.09 6.03
N VAL A 55 -23.51 6.60 7.09
CA VAL A 55 -23.76 7.39 8.30
C VAL A 55 -23.12 6.72 9.51
N LEU A 56 -22.43 7.51 10.32
CA LEU A 56 -21.94 7.16 11.63
C LEU A 56 -22.53 8.12 12.67
N GLU A 57 -23.28 7.59 13.63
CA GLU A 57 -23.74 8.34 14.80
C GLU A 57 -23.01 7.81 16.05
N TYR A 58 -22.22 8.65 16.69
CA TYR A 58 -21.47 8.28 17.89
C TYR A 58 -21.31 9.47 18.84
N GLU A 59 -21.53 9.24 20.12
CA GLU A 59 -21.33 10.24 21.19
C GLU A 59 -19.94 10.04 21.84
N PHE A 60 -19.05 10.98 21.58
CA PHE A 60 -17.68 10.91 22.09
C PHE A 60 -17.60 11.31 23.57
N PRO A 61 -16.73 10.65 24.36
CA PRO A 61 -16.60 10.98 25.78
C PRO A 61 -15.99 12.34 26.07
N GLN A 62 -15.36 12.98 25.07
CA GLN A 62 -14.76 14.31 25.13
C GLN A 62 -14.65 14.93 23.74
N ASP A 63 -14.39 16.24 23.66
CA ASP A 63 -14.46 17.01 22.40
C ASP A 63 -13.15 17.03 21.57
N ASN A 64 -12.10 16.34 22.02
CA ASN A 64 -10.78 16.37 21.38
C ASN A 64 -10.46 15.11 20.56
N TYR A 65 -11.45 14.48 19.97
CA TYR A 65 -11.25 13.34 19.08
C TYR A 65 -11.03 13.76 17.63
N ARG A 66 -10.18 13.00 16.93
CA ARG A 66 -10.09 12.97 15.48
C ARG A 66 -10.59 11.63 14.96
N VAL A 67 -11.49 11.66 14.01
CA VAL A 67 -12.04 10.48 13.34
C VAL A 67 -11.30 10.30 12.01
N PHE A 68 -10.79 9.11 11.77
CA PHE A 68 -10.13 8.71 10.53
C PHE A 68 -11.07 7.80 9.76
N VAL A 69 -11.34 8.15 8.51
CA VAL A 69 -12.04 7.31 7.55
C VAL A 69 -11.01 6.78 6.57
N VAL A 70 -10.75 5.48 6.62
CA VAL A 70 -9.78 4.81 5.78
C VAL A 70 -10.51 4.00 4.72
N TYR A 71 -10.17 4.21 3.46
CA TYR A 71 -10.80 3.52 2.35
C TYR A 71 -9.77 3.10 1.31
N ASP A 72 -10.05 2.00 0.61
CA ASP A 72 -9.29 1.62 -0.56
C ASP A 72 -9.95 2.13 -1.85
N THR A 73 -9.13 2.42 -2.85
CA THR A 73 -9.60 3.03 -4.10
C THR A 73 -8.68 2.68 -5.26
N ARG A 74 -9.22 2.75 -6.48
CA ARG A 74 -8.45 2.65 -7.72
C ARG A 74 -8.36 3.97 -8.48
N THR A 75 -9.13 4.96 -8.07
CA THR A 75 -9.32 6.20 -8.82
C THR A 75 -8.67 7.42 -8.19
N ASP A 76 -8.27 7.32 -6.93
CA ASP A 76 -7.74 8.44 -6.17
C ASP A 76 -6.28 8.19 -5.77
N GLY A 77 -5.38 9.03 -6.27
CA GLY A 77 -3.97 9.05 -5.90
C GLY A 77 -3.09 8.01 -6.60
N GLY A 78 -3.60 6.80 -6.88
CA GLY A 78 -2.86 5.77 -7.60
C GLY A 78 -2.92 5.91 -9.12
N ASN A 79 -2.08 5.16 -9.83
CA ASN A 79 -2.16 5.03 -11.27
C ASN A 79 -3.18 3.92 -11.65
N PRO A 80 -4.37 4.24 -12.18
CA PRO A 80 -5.42 3.26 -12.44
C PRO A 80 -5.04 2.26 -13.56
N ASP A 81 -4.14 2.65 -14.45
CA ASP A 81 -3.71 1.85 -15.60
C ASP A 81 -2.45 1.02 -15.31
N TYR A 82 -2.01 1.01 -14.05
CA TYR A 82 -0.81 0.28 -13.65
C TYR A 82 -1.14 -1.02 -12.92
N ILE A 83 -0.32 -2.05 -13.13
CA ILE A 83 -0.48 -3.33 -12.42
C ILE A 83 -0.29 -3.16 -10.91
N ASN A 84 -0.94 -4.01 -10.13
CA ASN A 84 -0.68 -4.10 -8.71
C ASN A 84 0.35 -5.19 -8.41
N MET A 85 1.61 -4.80 -8.22
CA MET A 85 2.71 -5.73 -7.94
C MET A 85 2.59 -6.43 -6.59
N LEU A 86 1.67 -5.98 -5.73
CA LEU A 86 1.36 -6.63 -4.45
C LEU A 86 0.25 -7.67 -4.56
N ASP A 87 -0.22 -7.93 -5.78
CA ASP A 87 -1.32 -8.83 -6.06
C ASP A 87 -0.91 -9.86 -7.13
N PHE A 88 -1.02 -11.14 -6.79
CA PHE A 88 -0.57 -12.24 -7.62
C PHE A 88 -1.29 -12.28 -8.98
N GLU A 89 -2.62 -12.16 -8.98
CA GLU A 89 -3.43 -12.22 -10.20
C GLU A 89 -3.15 -11.04 -11.13
N SER A 90 -2.85 -9.88 -10.56
CA SER A 90 -2.48 -8.70 -11.35
C SER A 90 -1.18 -8.91 -12.12
N VAL A 91 -0.18 -9.54 -11.48
CA VAL A 91 1.09 -9.88 -12.14
C VAL A 91 0.91 -11.04 -13.12
N SER A 92 0.10 -12.05 -12.80
CA SER A 92 -0.27 -13.12 -13.76
C SER A 92 -0.84 -12.54 -15.05
N THR A 93 -1.71 -11.54 -14.95
CA THR A 93 -2.26 -10.85 -16.13
C THR A 93 -1.17 -10.22 -17.00
N GLN A 94 -0.13 -9.66 -16.39
CA GLN A 94 1.03 -9.15 -17.14
C GLN A 94 1.79 -10.27 -17.86
N ILE A 95 1.99 -11.41 -17.19
CA ILE A 95 2.64 -12.57 -17.79
C ILE A 95 1.85 -13.05 -19.00
N GLU A 96 0.55 -13.25 -18.84
CA GLU A 96 -0.35 -13.69 -19.91
C GLU A 96 -0.42 -12.73 -21.10
N ALA A 97 -0.41 -11.42 -20.82
CA ALA A 97 -0.54 -10.40 -21.86
C ALA A 97 0.77 -10.08 -22.60
N VAL A 98 1.92 -10.29 -21.95
CA VAL A 98 3.23 -9.87 -22.49
C VAL A 98 4.17 -11.05 -22.66
N TYR A 99 4.42 -11.82 -21.64
CA TYR A 99 5.46 -12.85 -21.63
C TYR A 99 5.06 -14.07 -22.46
N GLU A 100 3.87 -14.59 -22.25
CA GLU A 100 3.35 -15.75 -23.01
C GLU A 100 3.30 -15.52 -24.52
N PRO A 101 2.78 -14.39 -25.06
CA PRO A 101 2.82 -14.12 -26.49
C PRO A 101 4.23 -14.01 -27.07
N HIS A 102 5.19 -13.50 -26.29
CA HIS A 102 6.58 -13.48 -26.75
C HIS A 102 7.15 -14.88 -26.84
N TYR A 103 6.89 -15.73 -25.84
CA TYR A 103 7.31 -17.12 -25.88
C TYR A 103 6.65 -17.90 -27.01
N GLU A 104 5.36 -17.76 -27.20
CA GLU A 104 4.64 -18.44 -28.31
C GLU A 104 5.25 -18.11 -29.69
N HIS A 105 5.63 -16.84 -29.89
CA HIS A 105 6.17 -16.36 -31.16
C HIS A 105 7.65 -16.68 -31.37
N TYR A 106 8.44 -16.64 -30.30
CA TYR A 106 9.92 -16.61 -30.38
C TYR A 106 10.57 -17.72 -29.54
N LYS A 107 9.86 -18.78 -29.17
CA LYS A 107 10.39 -19.83 -28.28
C LYS A 107 11.70 -20.46 -28.78
N GLU A 108 11.93 -20.55 -30.10
CA GLU A 108 13.15 -21.08 -30.67
C GLU A 108 14.38 -20.18 -30.44
N GLU A 109 14.15 -18.91 -30.09
CA GLU A 109 15.17 -17.92 -29.82
C GLU A 109 15.46 -17.75 -28.31
N PHE A 110 14.58 -18.31 -27.45
CA PHE A 110 14.77 -18.25 -26.00
C PHE A 110 16.01 -19.02 -25.57
N GLY A 111 16.80 -18.43 -24.70
CA GLY A 111 18.11 -18.96 -24.28
C GLY A 111 19.21 -18.88 -25.34
N LYS A 112 18.95 -18.24 -26.49
CA LYS A 112 19.91 -18.04 -27.59
C LYS A 112 20.06 -16.55 -27.92
N THR A 113 19.11 -16.02 -28.68
CA THR A 113 19.05 -14.60 -29.04
C THR A 113 18.36 -13.78 -28.01
N ILE A 114 17.28 -14.33 -27.41
CA ILE A 114 16.56 -13.73 -26.29
C ILE A 114 17.14 -14.32 -25.01
N ALA A 115 17.88 -13.48 -24.26
CA ALA A 115 18.52 -13.88 -23.02
C ALA A 115 17.57 -13.76 -21.81
N GLY A 116 16.56 -12.87 -21.88
CA GLY A 116 15.63 -12.64 -20.78
C GLY A 116 14.75 -11.42 -20.95
N PHE A 117 14.09 -11.07 -19.86
CA PHE A 117 13.29 -9.87 -19.75
C PHE A 117 13.92 -8.90 -18.76
N PHE A 118 13.74 -7.61 -19.01
CA PHE A 118 14.28 -6.54 -18.20
C PHE A 118 13.19 -5.57 -17.78
N SER A 119 13.12 -5.26 -16.48
CA SER A 119 12.30 -4.18 -15.94
C SER A 119 13.16 -3.04 -15.45
N ASP A 120 12.87 -1.83 -15.91
CA ASP A 120 13.61 -0.64 -15.50
C ASP A 120 12.80 0.17 -14.48
N GLU A 121 13.25 0.12 -13.23
CA GLU A 121 12.71 0.89 -12.10
C GLU A 121 11.16 0.90 -11.99
N PRO A 122 10.49 -0.25 -12.00
CA PRO A 122 9.04 -0.28 -11.96
C PRO A 122 8.54 0.34 -10.65
N PRO A 123 7.82 1.48 -10.70
CA PRO A 123 7.27 2.10 -9.50
C PRO A 123 6.13 1.24 -8.94
N ILE A 124 5.86 1.33 -7.64
CA ILE A 124 4.70 0.63 -7.06
C ILE A 124 3.35 1.11 -7.66
N GLY A 125 3.31 2.31 -8.24
CA GLY A 125 2.12 2.83 -8.92
C GLY A 125 1.08 3.44 -7.99
N ASN A 126 1.40 3.62 -6.72
CA ASN A 126 0.54 4.29 -5.75
C ASN A 126 0.55 5.83 -5.88
N MET A 127 1.36 6.36 -6.78
CA MET A 127 1.45 7.78 -7.08
C MET A 127 1.59 8.01 -8.59
N ASN A 128 1.10 9.15 -9.07
CA ASN A 128 1.36 9.62 -10.42
C ASN A 128 2.63 10.49 -10.42
N GLY A 129 3.69 9.99 -11.08
CA GLY A 129 4.97 10.68 -11.19
C GLY A 129 5.82 10.66 -9.91
N PHE A 130 6.84 11.49 -9.88
CA PHE A 130 7.75 11.62 -8.75
C PHE A 130 7.37 12.83 -7.91
N ALA A 131 6.59 12.63 -6.84
CA ALA A 131 6.33 13.68 -5.87
C ALA A 131 7.53 13.88 -4.94
N GLY A 132 7.78 15.13 -4.56
CA GLY A 132 8.94 15.49 -3.74
C GLY A 132 8.93 14.93 -2.32
N ASP A 133 7.76 14.67 -1.76
CA ASP A 133 7.59 14.10 -0.41
C ASP A 133 6.75 12.82 -0.47
N THR A 134 7.44 11.69 -0.57
CA THR A 134 6.85 10.35 -0.69
C THR A 134 7.03 9.53 0.57
N GLN A 135 7.20 10.16 1.72
CA GLN A 135 7.45 9.47 2.96
C GLN A 135 6.15 8.97 3.59
N ILE A 136 6.18 7.72 4.09
CA ILE A 136 5.15 7.23 5.01
C ILE A 136 5.14 8.14 6.25
N GLY A 137 3.93 8.50 6.71
CA GLY A 137 3.74 9.54 7.73
C GLY A 137 3.24 10.88 7.17
N ASN A 138 3.28 11.07 5.84
CA ASN A 138 2.64 12.20 5.20
C ASN A 138 1.13 11.97 5.10
N PRO A 139 0.28 12.84 5.66
CA PRO A 139 -1.19 12.67 5.68
C PRO A 139 -1.85 12.57 4.30
N GLU A 140 -1.22 13.11 3.26
CA GLU A 140 -1.75 13.10 1.90
C GLU A 140 -1.20 11.95 1.03
N MET A 141 -0.35 11.10 1.60
CA MET A 141 0.31 10.03 0.86
C MET A 141 -0.64 8.85 0.61
N PRO A 142 -0.99 8.53 -0.65
CA PRO A 142 -1.65 7.27 -0.96
C PRO A 142 -0.67 6.12 -0.78
N LEU A 143 -1.03 5.13 0.01
CA LEU A 143 -0.18 3.97 0.26
C LEU A 143 -0.62 2.78 -0.61
N PRO A 144 0.32 1.92 -1.05
CA PRO A 144 -0.02 0.75 -1.85
C PRO A 144 -0.92 -0.21 -1.06
N TRP A 145 -1.89 -0.84 -1.74
CA TRP A 145 -2.84 -1.74 -1.10
C TRP A 145 -3.22 -2.94 -1.97
N SER A 146 -3.59 -4.03 -1.31
CA SER A 146 -4.22 -5.20 -1.93
C SER A 146 -5.04 -5.96 -0.88
N SER A 147 -5.94 -6.85 -1.32
CA SER A 147 -6.69 -7.73 -0.42
C SER A 147 -5.74 -8.59 0.43
N THR A 148 -4.70 -9.13 -0.17
CA THR A 148 -3.69 -9.94 0.53
C THR A 148 -2.90 -9.11 1.55
N LEU A 149 -2.57 -7.84 1.22
CA LEU A 149 -1.92 -6.95 2.18
C LEU A 149 -2.83 -6.67 3.38
N LYS A 150 -4.12 -6.43 3.15
CA LYS A 150 -5.13 -6.28 4.21
C LYS A 150 -5.18 -7.50 5.13
N GLU A 151 -5.27 -8.69 4.54
CA GLU A 151 -5.29 -9.96 5.30
C GLU A 151 -4.05 -10.10 6.18
N ARG A 152 -2.84 -10.02 5.59
CA ARG A 152 -1.58 -10.13 6.32
C ARG A 152 -1.39 -9.04 7.37
N PHE A 153 -1.85 -7.82 7.10
CA PHE A 153 -1.80 -6.73 8.06
C PHE A 153 -2.72 -7.00 9.26
N SER A 154 -3.94 -7.50 8.99
CA SER A 154 -4.88 -7.88 10.05
C SER A 154 -4.36 -9.06 10.89
N GLU A 155 -3.76 -10.06 10.28
CA GLU A 155 -3.12 -11.18 10.99
C GLU A 155 -1.98 -10.69 11.89
N LYS A 156 -1.14 -9.76 11.39
CA LYS A 156 0.02 -9.25 12.12
C LYS A 156 -0.38 -8.46 13.38
N PHE A 157 -1.42 -7.64 13.30
CA PHE A 157 -1.83 -6.75 14.38
C PHE A 157 -3.06 -7.25 15.15
N GLY A 158 -3.65 -8.38 14.75
CA GLY A 158 -4.78 -9.01 15.43
C GLY A 158 -6.04 -8.15 15.42
N GLU A 159 -6.84 -8.23 16.47
CA GLU A 159 -8.13 -7.54 16.58
C GLU A 159 -8.03 -6.00 16.49
N SER A 160 -6.87 -5.44 16.85
CA SER A 160 -6.62 -4.00 16.85
C SER A 160 -6.02 -3.47 15.53
N TRP A 161 -5.98 -4.26 14.47
CA TRP A 161 -5.30 -3.90 13.22
C TRP A 161 -5.82 -2.59 12.59
N ARG A 162 -7.13 -2.32 12.69
CA ARG A 162 -7.71 -1.08 12.16
C ARG A 162 -7.21 0.16 12.91
N LEU A 163 -6.99 0.02 14.21
CA LEU A 163 -6.39 1.07 15.03
C LEU A 163 -4.92 1.35 14.66
N GLN A 164 -4.22 0.44 13.99
CA GLN A 164 -2.85 0.68 13.53
C GLN A 164 -2.78 1.55 12.26
N LEU A 165 -3.87 1.62 11.47
CA LEU A 165 -3.86 2.32 10.19
C LEU A 165 -3.54 3.82 10.30
N PRO A 166 -4.12 4.62 11.22
CA PRO A 166 -3.80 6.04 11.32
C PRO A 166 -2.32 6.34 11.57
N TYR A 167 -1.58 5.42 12.19
CA TYR A 167 -0.14 5.59 12.44
C TYR A 167 0.69 5.60 11.14
N LEU A 168 0.13 5.11 10.03
CA LEU A 168 0.80 5.17 8.74
C LEU A 168 0.90 6.62 8.20
N TRP A 169 0.04 7.53 8.66
CA TRP A 169 -0.02 8.92 8.20
C TRP A 169 0.21 9.95 9.31
N ASN A 170 0.02 9.59 10.57
CA ASN A 170 0.04 10.53 11.69
C ASN A 170 1.08 10.14 12.73
N GLU A 171 1.51 11.13 13.50
CA GLU A 171 2.36 10.91 14.67
C GLU A 171 1.51 10.60 15.91
N THR A 172 2.11 9.94 16.89
CA THR A 172 1.49 9.60 18.17
C THR A 172 2.33 10.09 19.34
N VAL A 173 1.69 10.22 20.50
CA VAL A 173 2.35 10.52 21.77
C VAL A 173 3.27 9.36 22.20
N GLU A 174 2.84 8.14 21.95
CA GLU A 174 3.60 6.93 22.23
C GLU A 174 4.66 6.70 21.16
N MET A 175 5.91 6.96 21.48
CA MET A 175 7.03 7.03 20.53
C MET A 175 7.26 5.76 19.70
N ASP A 176 6.80 4.59 20.15
CA ASP A 176 7.08 3.31 19.50
C ASP A 176 5.97 2.83 18.55
N GLN A 177 4.76 3.41 18.60
CA GLN A 177 3.60 2.92 17.84
C GLN A 177 3.72 3.19 16.34
N CYS A 178 3.97 4.44 15.93
CA CYS A 178 4.14 4.76 14.52
C CYS A 178 5.28 3.98 13.86
N PRO A 179 6.49 3.90 14.44
CA PRO A 179 7.56 3.06 13.90
C PRO A 179 7.16 1.59 13.73
N GLN A 180 6.45 1.00 14.68
CA GLN A 180 6.02 -0.40 14.59
C GLN A 180 4.99 -0.63 13.48
N ALA A 181 3.98 0.23 13.37
CA ALA A 181 2.96 0.14 12.34
C ALA A 181 3.57 0.35 10.94
N ARG A 182 4.38 1.39 10.77
CA ARG A 182 5.06 1.72 9.51
C ARG A 182 6.05 0.65 9.07
N TYR A 183 6.89 0.17 10.00
CA TYR A 183 7.79 -0.95 9.72
C TYR A 183 7.01 -2.22 9.35
N GLY A 184 5.96 -2.54 10.12
CA GLY A 184 5.11 -3.70 9.85
C GLY A 184 4.47 -3.67 8.49
N PHE A 185 3.92 -2.51 8.09
CA PHE A 185 3.33 -2.28 6.78
C PHE A 185 4.36 -2.43 5.66
N MET A 186 5.50 -1.72 5.74
CA MET A 186 6.53 -1.76 4.70
C MET A 186 7.21 -3.12 4.58
N ASN A 187 7.31 -3.89 5.67
CA ASN A 187 7.80 -5.25 5.60
C ASN A 187 6.85 -6.15 4.79
N LEU A 188 5.53 -6.00 4.98
CA LEU A 188 4.53 -6.72 4.19
C LEU A 188 4.54 -6.30 2.72
N VAL A 189 4.69 -5.01 2.44
CA VAL A 189 4.87 -4.51 1.06
C VAL A 189 6.09 -5.18 0.41
N THR A 190 7.23 -5.23 1.10
CA THR A 190 8.44 -5.90 0.61
C THR A 190 8.22 -7.38 0.31
N GLU A 191 7.57 -8.10 1.23
CA GLU A 191 7.30 -9.53 1.09
C GLU A 191 6.35 -9.80 -0.09
N LEU A 192 5.28 -9.03 -0.21
CA LEU A 192 4.32 -9.19 -1.30
C LEU A 192 4.92 -8.82 -2.66
N TYR A 193 5.73 -7.77 -2.72
CA TYR A 193 6.46 -7.43 -3.95
C TYR A 193 7.40 -8.57 -4.36
N ARG A 194 8.16 -9.11 -3.42
CA ARG A 194 9.02 -10.27 -3.67
C ARG A 194 8.22 -11.46 -4.20
N ASP A 195 7.19 -11.86 -3.45
CA ASP A 195 6.48 -13.11 -3.71
C ASP A 195 5.61 -13.03 -4.98
N ASN A 196 4.96 -11.89 -5.20
CA ASN A 196 4.00 -11.75 -6.31
C ASN A 196 4.64 -11.18 -7.58
N PHE A 197 5.67 -10.34 -7.47
CA PHE A 197 6.29 -9.72 -8.65
C PHE A 197 7.65 -10.36 -8.97
N SER A 198 8.65 -10.17 -8.12
CA SER A 198 10.02 -10.61 -8.46
C SER A 198 10.12 -12.11 -8.66
N ARG A 199 9.57 -12.89 -7.74
CA ARG A 199 9.63 -14.35 -7.82
C ARG A 199 8.77 -14.89 -8.95
N GLN A 200 7.54 -14.42 -9.10
CA GLN A 200 6.64 -14.91 -10.15
C GLN A 200 7.21 -14.69 -11.55
N LEU A 201 7.81 -13.53 -11.82
CA LEU A 201 8.48 -13.24 -13.08
C LEU A 201 9.77 -14.04 -13.23
N GLY A 202 10.54 -14.17 -12.17
CA GLY A 202 11.78 -14.96 -12.16
C GLY A 202 11.53 -16.44 -12.45
N GLU A 203 10.58 -17.07 -11.75
CA GLU A 203 10.20 -18.46 -11.95
C GLU A 203 9.67 -18.71 -13.37
N TRP A 204 8.82 -17.80 -13.89
CA TRP A 204 8.37 -17.90 -15.27
C TRP A 204 9.53 -17.85 -16.27
N CYS A 205 10.48 -16.94 -16.09
CA CYS A 205 11.65 -16.85 -16.95
C CYS A 205 12.54 -18.09 -16.87
N GLU A 206 12.79 -18.61 -15.66
CA GLU A 206 13.57 -19.83 -15.44
C GLU A 206 12.93 -21.05 -16.12
N ASP A 207 11.61 -21.22 -15.99
CA ASP A 207 10.83 -22.30 -16.64
C ASP A 207 10.89 -22.22 -18.17
N HIS A 208 11.16 -21.04 -18.73
CA HIS A 208 11.29 -20.81 -20.17
C HIS A 208 12.75 -20.68 -20.66
N GLY A 209 13.72 -20.98 -19.80
CA GLY A 209 15.14 -21.01 -20.14
C GLY A 209 15.77 -19.64 -20.42
N VAL A 210 15.23 -18.59 -19.82
CA VAL A 210 15.73 -17.21 -19.90
C VAL A 210 15.83 -16.60 -18.50
N GLU A 211 16.40 -15.40 -18.40
CA GLU A 211 16.58 -14.71 -17.13
C GLU A 211 15.62 -13.52 -16.97
N TYR A 212 15.24 -13.23 -15.73
CA TYR A 212 14.61 -11.97 -15.35
C TYR A 212 15.63 -11.10 -14.64
N ILE A 213 15.83 -9.90 -15.15
CA ILE A 213 16.75 -8.90 -14.58
C ILE A 213 16.09 -7.51 -14.58
N GLY A 214 16.64 -6.59 -13.81
CA GLY A 214 16.14 -5.22 -13.83
C GLY A 214 16.76 -4.35 -12.74
N HIS A 215 16.27 -3.13 -12.73
CA HIS A 215 16.51 -2.18 -11.65
C HIS A 215 15.24 -2.03 -10.81
N ILE A 216 15.39 -1.75 -9.55
CA ILE A 216 14.31 -1.23 -8.72
C ILE A 216 14.51 0.26 -8.55
N VAL A 217 13.46 0.98 -8.21
CA VAL A 217 13.47 2.45 -8.06
C VAL A 217 14.55 2.87 -7.06
N GLU A 218 15.69 3.35 -7.54
CA GLU A 218 16.84 3.71 -6.73
C GLU A 218 17.46 5.05 -7.07
N ASP A 219 17.30 5.53 -8.29
CA ASP A 219 17.87 6.78 -8.74
C ASP A 219 17.37 7.95 -7.89
N GLY A 220 18.25 8.56 -7.15
CA GLY A 220 17.91 9.63 -6.22
C GLY A 220 17.54 9.17 -4.82
N ASN A 221 17.92 7.96 -4.41
CA ASN A 221 17.66 7.37 -3.09
C ASN A 221 16.16 7.12 -2.80
N LEU A 222 15.34 6.91 -3.82
CA LEU A 222 13.89 6.68 -3.66
C LEU A 222 13.58 5.38 -2.93
N HIS A 223 14.43 4.37 -3.02
CA HIS A 223 14.28 3.13 -2.25
C HIS A 223 14.34 3.35 -0.73
N GLN A 224 14.91 4.47 -0.28
CA GLN A 224 14.89 4.88 1.12
C GLN A 224 13.62 5.65 1.50
N ARG A 225 12.81 6.06 0.51
CA ARG A 225 11.57 6.78 0.74
C ARG A 225 10.44 5.78 0.95
N LEU A 226 10.22 5.46 2.21
CA LEU A 226 9.13 4.60 2.63
C LEU A 226 7.79 5.22 2.20
N GLY A 227 6.95 4.45 1.51
CA GLY A 227 5.64 4.87 1.03
C GLY A 227 5.49 4.84 -0.49
N SER A 228 6.54 5.04 -1.28
CA SER A 228 6.55 4.82 -2.74
C SER A 228 7.55 3.76 -3.18
N GLY A 229 8.45 3.36 -2.31
CA GLY A 229 9.43 2.31 -2.55
C GLY A 229 8.97 0.95 -2.04
N ILE A 230 9.74 -0.06 -2.40
CA ILE A 230 9.49 -1.47 -2.06
C ILE A 230 9.98 -1.86 -0.64
N GLY A 231 10.50 -0.92 0.13
CA GLY A 231 11.04 -1.16 1.46
C GLY A 231 12.46 -1.74 1.44
N HIS A 232 12.62 -3.03 1.68
CA HIS A 232 13.93 -3.64 1.84
C HIS A 232 14.45 -4.23 0.52
N PHE A 233 15.44 -3.57 -0.10
CA PHE A 233 16.01 -3.92 -1.40
C PHE A 233 16.35 -5.41 -1.56
N PHE A 234 17.23 -5.95 -0.73
CA PHE A 234 17.68 -7.34 -0.87
C PHE A 234 16.55 -8.36 -0.72
N ARG A 235 15.63 -8.12 0.23
CA ARG A 235 14.49 -9.02 0.43
C ARG A 235 13.47 -8.97 -0.70
N ALA A 236 13.31 -7.81 -1.33
CA ALA A 236 12.42 -7.66 -2.48
C ALA A 236 12.90 -8.40 -3.73
N MET A 237 14.20 -8.67 -3.81
CA MET A 237 14.86 -9.35 -4.94
C MET A 237 15.23 -10.80 -4.64
N GLU A 238 14.86 -11.34 -3.47
CA GLU A 238 14.97 -12.77 -3.17
C GLU A 238 13.89 -13.53 -3.97
N GLY A 239 14.30 -14.19 -5.02
CA GLY A 239 13.45 -15.02 -5.85
C GLY A 239 14.06 -16.38 -6.11
#